data_191f3f9755b3e960261f168c7580853c
#
_entry.id   191f3f9755b3e960261f168c7580853c
#
_cell.length_a   1.000
_cell.length_b   1.000
_cell.length_c   1.000
_cell.angle_alpha   90.00
_cell.angle_beta   90.00
_cell.angle_gamma   90.00
#
_symmetry.space_group_name_H-M   'P 1'
#
loop_
_entity.id
_entity.type
_entity.pdbx_description
1 polymer ?
#
loop_
_entity_poly.entity_id
_entity_poly.type
_entity_poly.pdbx_seq_one_letter_code
_entity_poly.pdbx_strand_id
1 'polypeptide(L)' 'KNFKFKTQTELAQFLLKIATCADEMNHHPDCKIHKAFQLEITLFTHDKNEITDLDHQLAEKINSL' A
#
# COMPACT_ATOMS: atom_id res chain seq x y z
N LYS A 1 -5.37 5.28 3.21
CA LYS A 1 -4.38 5.92 4.08
C LYS A 1 -3.38 6.70 3.25
N ASN A 2 -2.99 7.86 3.74
CA ASN A 2 -2.08 8.75 3.02
C ASN A 2 -0.73 8.86 3.73
N PHE A 3 0.34 8.83 2.95
CA PHE A 3 1.71 8.99 3.44
C PHE A 3 2.37 10.13 2.70
N LYS A 4 3.22 10.89 3.40
CA LYS A 4 3.99 11.98 2.83
C LYS A 4 5.47 11.72 3.00
N PHE A 5 6.26 12.08 1.99
CA PHE A 5 7.71 11.88 1.98
C PHE A 5 8.42 13.16 1.59
N LYS A 6 9.68 13.27 1.99
CA LYS A 6 10.50 14.43 1.65
C LYS A 6 11.02 14.38 0.23
N THR A 7 11.22 13.17 -0.31
CA THR A 7 11.72 12.97 -1.66
C THR A 7 10.90 11.90 -2.36
N GLN A 8 10.89 11.93 -3.68
CA GLN A 8 10.23 10.90 -4.46
C GLN A 8 10.94 9.55 -4.34
N THR A 9 12.26 9.57 -4.13
CA THR A 9 13.03 8.35 -3.91
C THR A 9 12.57 7.64 -2.65
N GLU A 10 12.34 8.37 -1.55
CA GLU A 10 11.81 7.77 -0.32
C GLU A 10 10.44 7.16 -0.55
N LEU A 11 9.58 7.85 -1.29
CA LEU A 11 8.26 7.35 -1.64
C LEU A 11 8.40 6.05 -2.44
N ALA A 12 9.27 6.03 -3.45
CA ALA A 12 9.47 4.85 -4.29
C ALA A 12 10.00 3.66 -3.50
N GLN A 13 10.90 3.90 -2.56
CA GLN A 13 11.43 2.84 -1.69
C GLN A 13 10.34 2.26 -0.80
N PHE A 14 9.50 3.12 -0.24
CA PHE A 14 8.37 2.67 0.58
C PHE A 14 7.37 1.87 -0.26
N LEU A 15 7.07 2.35 -1.46
CA LEU A 15 6.17 1.67 -2.38
C LEU A 15 6.72 0.28 -2.75
N LEU A 16 8.03 0.16 -2.95
CA LEU A 16 8.66 -1.12 -3.21
C LEU A 16 8.44 -2.11 -2.06
N LYS A 17 8.56 -1.64 -0.82
CA LYS A 17 8.30 -2.47 0.36
C LYS A 17 6.86 -2.94 0.40
N ILE A 18 5.91 -2.04 0.11
CA ILE A 18 4.48 -2.39 0.04
C ILE A 18 4.25 -3.43 -1.05
N ALA A 19 4.81 -3.20 -2.23
CA ALA A 19 4.65 -4.12 -3.36
C ALA A 19 5.20 -5.51 -3.03
N THR A 20 6.33 -5.57 -2.35
CA THR A 20 6.93 -6.84 -1.94
C THR A 20 6.01 -7.61 -0.99
N CYS A 21 5.45 -6.93 0.00
CA CYS A 21 4.48 -7.54 0.91
C CYS A 21 3.22 -8.01 0.19
N ALA A 22 2.72 -7.19 -0.74
CA ALA A 22 1.52 -7.50 -1.52
C ALA A 22 1.74 -8.75 -2.39
N ASP A 23 2.91 -8.84 -3.03
CA ASP A 23 3.24 -9.99 -3.85
C ASP A 23 3.32 -11.27 -3.01
N GLU A 24 3.92 -11.19 -1.81
CA GLU A 24 4.00 -12.33 -0.90
C GLU A 24 2.63 -12.83 -0.47
N MET A 25 1.70 -11.92 -0.26
CA MET A 25 0.33 -12.24 0.14
C MET A 25 -0.58 -12.57 -1.05
N ASN A 26 -0.10 -12.32 -2.26
CA ASN A 26 -0.93 -12.38 -3.48
C ASN A 26 -2.21 -11.54 -3.31
N HIS A 27 -2.08 -10.37 -2.69
CA HIS A 27 -3.19 -9.46 -2.42
C HIS A 27 -2.67 -8.03 -2.52
N HIS A 28 -3.15 -7.28 -3.50
CA HIS A 28 -2.56 -6.01 -3.90
C HIS A 28 -3.45 -4.81 -3.57
N PRO A 29 -2.88 -3.76 -2.97
CA PRO A 29 -3.61 -2.53 -2.72
C PRO A 29 -3.64 -1.66 -3.97
N ASP A 30 -4.58 -0.73 -4.02
CA ASP A 30 -4.53 0.35 -5.00
C ASP A 30 -3.61 1.44 -4.47
N CYS A 31 -2.67 1.87 -5.29
CA CYS A 31 -1.69 2.88 -4.91
C CYS A 31 -1.75 4.05 -5.88
N LYS A 32 -1.82 5.26 -5.34
CA LYS A 32 -1.80 6.48 -6.16
C LYS A 32 -0.74 7.43 -5.65
N ILE A 33 0.01 8.02 -6.56
CA ILE A 33 1.01 9.02 -6.23
C ILE A 33 0.43 10.39 -6.57
N HIS A 34 0.44 11.30 -5.59
CA HIS A 34 -0.03 12.67 -5.77
C HIS A 34 1.12 13.65 -5.55
N LYS A 35 1.27 14.62 -6.46
CA LYS A 35 2.24 15.71 -6.29
C LYS A 35 3.65 15.21 -5.98
N ALA A 36 4.04 14.10 -6.55
CA ALA A 36 5.36 13.46 -6.46
C ALA A 36 5.73 12.93 -5.05
N PHE A 37 5.21 13.50 -3.97
CA PHE A 37 5.66 13.19 -2.61
C PHE A 37 4.59 12.57 -1.72
N GLN A 38 3.39 12.37 -2.23
CA GLN A 38 2.27 11.83 -1.46
C GLN A 38 1.85 10.49 -2.05
N LEU A 39 1.66 9.50 -1.18
CA LEU A 39 1.23 8.17 -1.58
C LEU A 39 -0.09 7.84 -0.89
N GLU A 40 -1.12 7.52 -1.68
CA GLU A 40 -2.42 7.09 -1.17
C GLU A 40 -2.55 5.59 -1.36
N ILE A 41 -2.85 4.88 -0.28
CA ILE A 41 -3.05 3.43 -0.30
C ILE A 41 -4.50 3.11 0.03
N THR A 42 -5.17 2.37 -0.85
CA THR A 42 -6.52 1.89 -0.63
C THR A 42 -6.51 0.37 -0.62
N LEU A 43 -7.06 -0.23 0.44
CA LEU A 43 -7.12 -1.68 0.61
C LEU A 43 -8.54 -2.17 0.36
N PHE A 44 -8.66 -3.13 -0.53
CA PHE A 44 -9.96 -3.65 -0.91
C PHE A 44 -9.79 -5.02 -1.58
N THR A 45 -10.70 -5.95 -1.30
CA THR A 45 -10.68 -7.26 -1.95
C THR A 45 -11.65 -7.25 -3.12
N HIS A 46 -11.11 -7.11 -4.34
CA HIS A 46 -11.92 -6.93 -5.54
C HIS A 46 -12.82 -8.12 -5.85
N ASP A 47 -12.33 -9.34 -5.64
CA ASP A 47 -13.10 -10.54 -5.90
C ASP A 47 -14.39 -10.61 -5.08
N LYS A 48 -14.35 -10.09 -3.86
CA LYS A 48 -15.49 -10.12 -2.95
C LYS A 48 -16.21 -8.78 -2.88
N ASN A 49 -15.68 -7.77 -3.55
CA ASN A 49 -16.22 -6.41 -3.57
C ASN A 49 -16.40 -5.86 -2.14
N GLU A 50 -15.46 -6.16 -1.26
CA GLU A 50 -15.51 -5.73 0.15
C GLU A 50 -14.12 -5.80 0.79
N ILE A 51 -13.99 -5.21 1.98
CA ILE A 51 -12.79 -5.31 2.80
C ILE A 51 -12.83 -6.64 3.54
N THR A 52 -11.74 -7.40 3.49
CA THR A 52 -11.64 -8.73 4.12
C THR A 52 -10.45 -8.78 5.08
N ASP A 53 -10.24 -9.93 5.72
CA ASP A 53 -9.10 -10.15 6.61
C ASP A 53 -7.77 -9.97 5.89
N LEU A 54 -7.71 -10.25 4.59
CA LEU A 54 -6.48 -10.03 3.80
C LEU A 54 -6.09 -8.54 3.80
N ASP A 55 -7.08 -7.66 3.70
CA ASP A 55 -6.83 -6.22 3.75
C ASP A 55 -6.31 -5.80 5.11
N HIS A 56 -6.86 -6.34 6.19
CA HIS A 56 -6.39 -6.06 7.54
C HIS A 56 -4.96 -6.55 7.77
N GLN A 57 -4.65 -7.75 7.29
CA GLN A 57 -3.29 -8.30 7.38
C GLN A 57 -2.28 -7.45 6.62
N LEU A 58 -2.64 -7.02 5.41
CA LEU A 58 -1.77 -6.17 4.61
C LEU A 58 -1.57 -4.80 5.28
N ALA A 59 -2.64 -4.23 5.85
CA ALA A 59 -2.55 -2.97 6.59
C ALA A 59 -1.57 -3.07 7.75
N GLU A 60 -1.60 -4.17 8.50
CA GLU A 60 -0.67 -4.38 9.61
C GLU A 60 0.78 -4.46 9.11
N LYS A 61 1.02 -5.14 8.01
CA LYS A 61 2.36 -5.23 7.41
C LYS A 61 2.85 -3.87 6.96
N ILE A 62 2.00 -3.08 6.32
CA ILE A 62 2.35 -1.74 5.86
C ILE A 62 2.68 -0.85 7.05
N ASN A 63 1.91 -0.92 8.13
CA ASN A 63 2.14 -0.10 9.31
C ASN A 63 3.45 -0.43 10.02
N SER A 64 4.01 -1.61 9.81
CA SER A 64 5.27 -2.01 10.41
C SER A 64 6.50 -1.75 9.53
N LEU A 65 6.31 -1.18 8.36
CA LEU A 65 7.41 -0.86 7.44
C LEU A 65 8.21 0.39 7.84
#